data_861bec1140d13e2c0152357a8a8a966c
#
_entry.id   861bec1140d13e2c0152357a8a8a966c
#
_cell.length_a   1.000
_cell.length_b   1.000
_cell.length_c   1.000
_cell.angle_alpha   90.00
_cell.angle_beta   90.00
_cell.angle_gamma   90.00
#
_symmetry.space_group_name_H-M   'P 1'
#
loop_
_entity.id
_entity.type
_entity.pdbx_description
1 polymer ?
#
loop_
_entity_poly.entity_id
_entity_poly.type
_entity_poly.pdbx_seq_one_letter_code
_entity_poly.pdbx_strand_id
1 'polypeptide(L)'
;MSTKDNGQQDQYIDVRKTVIIDASPEVIFKAITDPQELTQWFPDQAVFEPSIGGRVSFDFSEKKSEKEGGCKVRGTIVEFISNKKISYTWERTDKPSKNTKTVVTWELEKIKDDGTKVNLKHTGFTTADMAKEHDEGWSYFLPRLKKHCE
;
A
#
# COMPACT_ATOMS: atom_id res chain seq x y z
N MET A 1 9.86 6.80 -33.62
CA MET A 1 9.62 6.72 -33.22
C MET A 1 9.52 6.47 -32.74
N SER A 2 9.50 6.36 -32.45
CA SER A 2 9.43 6.11 -31.72
C SER A 2 9.34 5.98 -31.13
N THR A 3 9.58 5.87 -31.06
CA THR A 3 9.58 5.72 -30.32
C THR A 3 9.29 5.72 -29.78
N LYS A 4 9.39 5.61 -29.85
CA LYS A 4 9.11 5.52 -29.16
C LYS A 4 8.98 5.35 -28.70
N ASP A 5 9.26 5.33 -29.05
CA ASP A 5 9.11 5.12 -28.54
C ASP A 5 9.06 4.83 -28.06
N ASN A 6 9.47 4.65 -28.20
CA ASN A 6 9.45 4.29 -27.62
C ASN A 6 9.51 4.13 -26.84
N GLY A 7 10.31 4.13 -26.70
CA GLY A 7 10.50 4.00 -25.33
C GLY A 7 9.37 3.80 -24.39
N GLN A 8 8.27 3.89 -24.76
CA GLN A 8 7.23 3.79 -23.87
C GLN A 8 7.12 2.53 -23.15
N GLN A 9 7.73 1.54 -23.58
CA GLN A 9 7.66 0.32 -22.85
C GLN A 9 8.40 0.40 -21.55
N ASP A 10 9.13 1.44 -21.29
CA ASP A 10 9.79 1.61 -20.03
C ASP A 10 8.94 2.31 -19.01
N GLN A 11 7.73 2.64 -19.39
CA GLN A 11 6.89 3.35 -18.47
C GLN A 11 6.30 2.42 -17.46
N TYR A 12 6.21 2.89 -16.21
CA TYR A 12 5.63 2.11 -15.15
C TYR A 12 4.15 2.43 -15.03
N ILE A 13 3.40 1.48 -14.53
CA ILE A 13 1.97 1.61 -14.36
C ILE A 13 1.71 1.89 -12.90
N ASP A 14 0.84 2.85 -12.63
CA ASP A 14 0.49 3.24 -11.27
C ASP A 14 -0.92 2.81 -10.93
N VAL A 15 -1.12 2.50 -9.65
CA VAL A 15 -2.45 2.30 -9.09
C VAL A 15 -2.72 3.47 -8.17
N ARG A 16 -3.86 4.14 -8.33
CA ARG A 16 -4.23 5.29 -7.53
C ARG A 16 -5.63 5.10 -6.98
N LYS A 17 -5.79 5.34 -5.70
CA LYS A 17 -7.07 5.19 -5.02
C LYS A 17 -7.27 6.36 -4.08
N THR A 18 -8.51 6.76 -3.91
CA THR A 18 -8.85 7.80 -2.95
C THR A 18 -10.06 7.34 -2.17
N VAL A 19 -10.01 7.53 -0.85
CA VAL A 19 -11.15 7.21 -0.02
C VAL A 19 -11.31 8.30 1.04
N ILE A 20 -12.56 8.64 1.34
CA ILE A 20 -12.87 9.60 2.39
C ILE A 20 -13.24 8.79 3.63
N ILE A 21 -12.55 9.06 4.72
CA ILE A 21 -12.77 8.34 5.98
C ILE A 21 -13.18 9.33 7.04
N ASP A 22 -14.23 9.00 7.77
CA ASP A 22 -14.75 9.86 8.81
C ASP A 22 -13.95 9.63 10.10
N ALA A 23 -12.71 10.05 10.07
CA ALA A 23 -11.80 9.93 11.19
C ALA A 23 -10.67 10.92 10.98
N SER A 24 -9.96 11.27 12.05
CA SER A 24 -8.88 12.23 11.96
C SER A 24 -7.65 11.63 11.30
N PRO A 25 -6.76 12.47 10.74
CA PRO A 25 -5.52 11.95 10.18
C PRO A 25 -4.70 11.15 11.20
N GLU A 26 -4.73 11.55 12.46
CA GLU A 26 -3.99 10.84 13.50
C GLU A 26 -4.49 9.42 13.68
N VAL A 27 -5.81 9.23 13.67
CA VAL A 27 -6.40 7.91 13.81
C VAL A 27 -6.03 7.05 12.61
N ILE A 28 -6.12 7.61 11.42
CA ILE A 28 -5.82 6.86 10.21
C ILE A 28 -4.34 6.55 10.11
N PHE A 29 -3.49 7.50 10.45
CA PHE A 29 -2.05 7.29 10.37
C PHE A 29 -1.62 6.14 11.29
N LYS A 30 -2.22 6.08 12.47
CA LYS A 30 -1.95 4.98 13.38
C LYS A 30 -2.41 3.66 12.77
N ALA A 31 -3.57 3.65 12.14
CA ALA A 31 -4.11 2.43 11.54
C ALA A 31 -3.22 1.88 10.43
N ILE A 32 -2.48 2.74 9.73
CA ILE A 32 -1.63 2.29 8.63
C ILE A 32 -0.16 2.13 9.02
N THR A 33 0.22 2.44 10.26
CA THR A 33 1.63 2.35 10.67
C THR A 33 1.87 1.50 11.91
N ASP A 34 0.84 1.23 12.69
CA ASP A 34 0.99 0.45 13.92
C ASP A 34 0.72 -1.02 13.62
N PRO A 35 1.67 -1.93 13.90
CA PRO A 35 1.46 -3.35 13.59
C PRO A 35 0.20 -3.95 14.17
N GLN A 36 -0.18 -3.55 15.38
CA GLN A 36 -1.38 -4.09 15.99
C GLN A 36 -2.64 -3.61 15.27
N GLU A 37 -2.63 -2.38 14.79
CA GLU A 37 -3.74 -1.86 14.02
C GLU A 37 -3.77 -2.48 12.63
N LEU A 38 -2.60 -2.57 12.00
CA LEU A 38 -2.51 -3.11 10.65
C LEU A 38 -3.09 -4.53 10.55
N THR A 39 -2.87 -5.35 11.55
CA THR A 39 -3.37 -6.72 11.50
C THR A 39 -4.88 -6.82 11.68
N GLN A 40 -5.54 -5.71 12.01
CA GLN A 40 -6.99 -5.72 12.15
C GLN A 40 -7.70 -5.60 10.81
N TRP A 41 -7.05 -5.00 9.82
CA TRP A 41 -7.72 -4.76 8.56
C TRP A 41 -6.88 -5.15 7.33
N PHE A 42 -5.60 -5.40 7.47
CA PHE A 42 -4.70 -5.56 6.33
C PHE A 42 -4.04 -6.94 6.33
N PRO A 43 -2.80 -7.13 6.82
CA PRO A 43 -2.19 -8.46 6.77
C PRO A 43 -2.52 -9.27 8.01
N ASP A 44 -2.14 -10.52 8.01
CA ASP A 44 -2.28 -11.36 9.19
C ASP A 44 -1.14 -11.13 10.16
N GLN A 45 0.04 -10.79 9.65
CA GLN A 45 1.18 -10.44 10.48
C GLN A 45 1.85 -9.22 9.89
N ALA A 46 2.33 -8.34 10.75
CA ALA A 46 2.95 -7.11 10.32
C ALA A 46 4.12 -6.73 11.19
N VAL A 47 5.18 -6.23 10.56
CA VAL A 47 6.27 -5.53 11.22
C VAL A 47 6.30 -4.15 10.59
N PHE A 48 6.37 -3.13 11.39
CA PHE A 48 6.39 -1.77 10.87
C PHE A 48 7.17 -0.90 11.84
N GLU A 49 8.36 -0.45 11.41
CA GLU A 49 9.21 0.39 12.23
C GLU A 49 9.06 1.82 11.72
N PRO A 50 8.28 2.64 12.42
CA PRO A 50 7.81 3.93 11.86
C PRO A 50 8.86 5.04 11.88
N SER A 51 9.84 4.93 11.02
CA SER A 51 10.85 5.98 10.81
C SER A 51 11.51 5.71 9.47
N ILE A 52 12.16 6.73 8.93
CA ILE A 52 12.86 6.57 7.65
C ILE A 52 13.93 5.49 7.81
N GLY A 53 13.96 4.57 6.87
CA GLY A 53 14.86 3.42 6.95
C GLY A 53 14.28 2.25 7.71
N GLY A 54 13.11 2.44 8.31
CA GLY A 54 12.47 1.38 9.08
C GLY A 54 11.99 0.24 8.21
N ARG A 55 11.85 -0.93 8.83
CA ARG A 55 11.48 -2.14 8.12
C ARG A 55 9.97 -2.29 8.04
N VAL A 56 9.50 -2.76 6.89
CA VAL A 56 8.10 -3.07 6.67
C VAL A 56 7.99 -4.53 6.25
N SER A 57 7.08 -5.25 6.87
CA SER A 57 6.89 -6.65 6.56
C SER A 57 5.41 -6.98 6.73
N PHE A 58 4.80 -7.50 5.67
CA PHE A 58 3.40 -7.89 5.68
C PHE A 58 3.28 -9.31 5.19
N ASP A 59 2.68 -10.17 6.01
CA ASP A 59 2.43 -11.55 5.63
C ASP A 59 0.92 -11.77 5.57
N PHE A 60 0.44 -12.13 4.39
CA PHE A 60 -0.98 -12.39 4.16
C PHE A 60 -1.19 -13.90 4.10
N SER A 61 -2.18 -14.36 4.82
CA SER A 61 -2.42 -15.78 4.94
C SER A 61 -3.07 -16.31 3.68
N GLU A 62 -2.81 -17.57 3.39
CA GLU A 62 -3.40 -18.22 2.23
C GLU A 62 -4.89 -18.34 2.34
N LYS A 63 -5.44 -18.26 3.53
CA LYS A 63 -6.87 -18.33 3.68
C LYS A 63 -7.57 -17.20 2.99
N LYS A 64 -6.89 -16.07 2.92
CA LYS A 64 -7.51 -14.90 2.34
C LYS A 64 -7.41 -14.87 0.86
N SER A 65 -6.45 -15.56 0.30
CA SER A 65 -6.21 -15.42 -1.11
C SER A 65 -6.73 -16.56 -1.92
N GLU A 66 -7.11 -17.65 -1.36
CA GLU A 66 -7.49 -18.76 -2.13
C GLU A 66 -6.40 -19.28 -3.01
N LYS A 67 -5.25 -18.62 -3.03
CA LYS A 67 -4.12 -19.06 -3.79
C LYS A 67 -3.17 -19.71 -2.85
N GLU A 68 -2.29 -20.49 -3.38
CA GLU A 68 -1.38 -21.20 -2.54
C GLU A 68 -0.46 -20.25 -1.83
N GLY A 69 -0.31 -20.42 -0.55
CA GLY A 69 0.74 -19.77 0.22
C GLY A 69 0.56 -18.34 0.60
N GLY A 70 -0.52 -17.72 0.20
CA GLY A 70 -0.69 -16.32 0.54
C GLY A 70 0.36 -15.45 -0.09
N CYS A 71 0.85 -14.47 0.67
CA CYS A 71 1.68 -13.43 0.08
C CYS A 71 2.60 -12.85 1.13
N LYS A 72 3.85 -12.65 0.80
CA LYS A 72 4.83 -12.04 1.71
C LYS A 72 5.43 -10.82 1.04
N VAL A 73 5.35 -9.68 1.75
CA VAL A 73 5.84 -8.41 1.25
C VAL A 73 6.88 -7.87 2.21
N ARG A 74 7.96 -7.32 1.65
CA ARG A 74 9.02 -6.71 2.44
C ARG A 74 9.34 -5.35 1.86
N GLY A 75 9.66 -4.41 2.74
CA GLY A 75 9.97 -3.07 2.27
C GLY A 75 10.72 -2.26 3.30
N THR A 76 11.04 -1.04 2.90
CA THR A 76 11.76 -0.08 3.72
C THR A 76 11.05 1.26 3.59
N ILE A 77 10.90 1.98 4.71
CA ILE A 77 10.26 3.28 4.71
C ILE A 77 11.23 4.29 4.11
N VAL A 78 10.79 4.99 3.07
CA VAL A 78 11.63 5.96 2.37
C VAL A 78 11.16 7.39 2.56
N GLU A 79 9.94 7.60 3.08
CA GLU A 79 9.45 8.93 3.38
C GLU A 79 8.50 8.82 4.55
N PHE A 80 8.60 9.76 5.51
CA PHE A 80 7.78 9.69 6.71
C PHE A 80 7.52 11.10 7.22
N ILE A 81 6.27 11.53 7.13
CA ILE A 81 5.83 12.80 7.70
C ILE A 81 4.64 12.48 8.57
N SER A 82 4.83 12.59 9.88
CA SER A 82 3.84 12.13 10.85
C SER A 82 2.46 12.70 10.56
N ASN A 83 1.47 11.82 10.50
CA ASN A 83 0.06 12.13 10.30
C ASN A 83 -0.25 12.74 8.94
N LYS A 84 0.70 12.75 8.02
CA LYS A 84 0.50 13.34 6.70
C LYS A 84 0.88 12.46 5.54
N LYS A 85 2.03 11.79 5.62
CA LYS A 85 2.51 11.07 4.45
C LYS A 85 3.48 9.98 4.85
N ILE A 86 3.37 8.84 4.20
CA ILE A 86 4.35 7.78 4.37
C ILE A 86 4.50 7.04 3.05
N SER A 87 5.76 6.73 2.71
CA SER A 87 6.07 5.94 1.53
C SER A 87 7.00 4.82 1.91
N TYR A 88 6.78 3.65 1.34
CA TYR A 88 7.69 2.52 1.58
C TYR A 88 7.75 1.66 0.34
N THR A 89 8.87 0.95 0.21
CA THR A 89 9.02 0.03 -0.91
C THR A 89 8.20 -1.21 -0.64
N TRP A 90 7.84 -1.90 -1.71
CA TRP A 90 6.93 -3.05 -1.65
C TRP A 90 7.46 -4.10 -2.60
N GLU A 91 7.89 -5.21 -2.06
CA GLU A 91 8.54 -6.24 -2.83
C GLU A 91 8.00 -7.60 -2.41
N ARG A 92 7.48 -8.36 -3.38
CA ARG A 92 6.98 -9.71 -3.11
C ARG A 92 8.17 -10.65 -3.01
N THR A 93 8.39 -11.22 -1.84
CA THR A 93 9.54 -12.11 -1.65
C THR A 93 9.17 -13.59 -1.73
N ASP A 94 7.88 -13.87 -1.74
CA ASP A 94 7.41 -15.24 -1.84
C ASP A 94 7.34 -15.74 -3.28
N LYS A 95 7.42 -14.85 -4.25
CA LYS A 95 7.36 -15.22 -5.66
C LYS A 95 8.45 -14.48 -6.42
N PRO A 96 9.64 -15.08 -6.52
CA PRO A 96 10.76 -14.40 -7.17
C PRO A 96 10.46 -13.95 -8.61
N SER A 97 9.64 -14.70 -9.31
CA SER A 97 9.32 -14.34 -10.69
C SER A 97 8.50 -13.05 -10.77
N LYS A 98 7.91 -12.64 -9.66
CA LYS A 98 7.13 -11.41 -9.61
C LYS A 98 7.74 -10.41 -8.65
N ASN A 99 9.02 -10.58 -8.35
CA ASN A 99 9.70 -9.75 -7.39
C ASN A 99 10.12 -8.44 -8.04
N THR A 100 9.15 -7.56 -8.20
CA THR A 100 9.39 -6.23 -8.74
C THR A 100 9.24 -5.25 -7.58
N LYS A 101 10.26 -4.43 -7.40
CA LYS A 101 10.22 -3.45 -6.33
C LYS A 101 9.34 -2.29 -6.75
N THR A 102 8.28 -2.08 -6.01
CA THR A 102 7.37 -0.97 -6.24
C THR A 102 7.34 -0.10 -5.00
N VAL A 103 6.59 0.98 -5.04
CA VAL A 103 6.51 1.92 -3.92
C VAL A 103 5.06 2.24 -3.61
N VAL A 104 4.71 2.16 -2.33
CA VAL A 104 3.39 2.54 -1.85
C VAL A 104 3.51 3.87 -1.13
N THR A 105 2.64 4.80 -1.45
CA THR A 105 2.59 6.10 -0.82
C THR A 105 1.19 6.39 -0.31
N TRP A 106 1.09 6.77 0.94
CA TRP A 106 -0.16 7.18 1.56
C TRP A 106 -0.06 8.67 1.86
N GLU A 107 -1.07 9.43 1.46
CA GLU A 107 -1.14 10.85 1.81
C GLU A 107 -2.47 11.13 2.46
N LEU A 108 -2.45 11.80 3.60
CA LEU A 108 -3.63 12.10 4.38
C LEU A 108 -3.86 13.59 4.36
N GLU A 109 -5.06 13.99 3.98
CA GLU A 109 -5.41 15.39 3.90
C GLU A 109 -6.67 15.62 4.70
N LYS A 110 -6.57 16.45 5.73
CA LYS A 110 -7.73 16.74 6.55
C LYS A 110 -8.75 17.54 5.74
N ILE A 111 -9.99 17.14 5.85
CA ILE A 111 -11.08 17.87 5.21
C ILE A 111 -12.05 18.29 6.31
N LYS A 112 -13.18 18.85 5.91
CA LYS A 112 -14.15 19.38 6.87
C LYS A 112 -14.65 18.33 7.83
N ASP A 113 -15.06 18.79 9.01
CA ASP A 113 -15.82 17.95 9.96
C ASP A 113 -15.10 16.68 10.38
N ASP A 114 -13.84 16.80 10.68
CA ASP A 114 -13.05 15.69 11.22
C ASP A 114 -12.83 14.54 10.25
N GLY A 115 -13.16 14.74 8.99
CA GLY A 115 -12.88 13.73 7.99
C GLY A 115 -11.51 13.89 7.41
N THR A 116 -11.07 12.84 6.72
CA THR A 116 -9.77 12.82 6.06
C THR A 116 -9.90 12.23 4.68
N LYS A 117 -9.25 12.86 3.72
CA LYS A 117 -9.12 12.31 2.39
C LYS A 117 -7.84 11.53 2.35
N VAL A 118 -7.95 10.25 2.05
CA VAL A 118 -6.80 9.35 2.01
C VAL A 118 -6.48 9.05 0.55
N ASN A 119 -5.28 9.40 0.13
CA ASN A 119 -4.82 9.10 -1.22
C ASN A 119 -3.77 8.01 -1.14
N LEU A 120 -3.99 6.94 -1.87
CA LEU A 120 -3.05 5.83 -1.95
C LEU A 120 -2.51 5.78 -3.37
N LYS A 121 -1.20 5.65 -3.48
CA LYS A 121 -0.55 5.51 -4.77
C LYS A 121 0.44 4.35 -4.67
N HIS A 122 0.34 3.42 -5.60
CA HIS A 122 1.25 2.28 -5.65
C HIS A 122 1.87 2.29 -7.03
N THR A 123 3.15 2.60 -7.11
CA THR A 123 3.80 2.90 -8.37
C THR A 123 4.93 1.93 -8.68
N GLY A 124 5.28 1.84 -9.95
CA GLY A 124 6.44 1.06 -10.36
C GLY A 124 6.13 -0.30 -10.92
N PHE A 125 4.86 -0.58 -11.24
CA PHE A 125 4.53 -1.88 -11.84
C PHE A 125 5.01 -1.92 -13.28
N THR A 126 5.57 -3.05 -13.66
CA THR A 126 6.11 -3.20 -15.01
C THR A 126 5.18 -3.93 -15.94
N THR A 127 4.11 -4.53 -15.43
CA THR A 127 3.11 -5.18 -16.29
C THR A 127 1.72 -4.78 -15.86
N ALA A 128 0.81 -4.80 -16.82
CA ALA A 128 -0.59 -4.49 -16.54
C ALA A 128 -1.21 -5.51 -15.60
N ASP A 129 -0.80 -6.78 -15.71
CA ASP A 129 -1.35 -7.81 -14.84
C ASP A 129 -1.00 -7.58 -13.40
N MET A 130 0.24 -7.18 -13.11
CA MET A 130 0.64 -6.90 -11.74
C MET A 130 -0.10 -5.70 -11.18
N ALA A 131 -0.25 -4.66 -12.00
CA ALA A 131 -0.98 -3.48 -11.56
C ALA A 131 -2.43 -3.83 -11.26
N LYS A 132 -3.06 -4.63 -12.10
CA LYS A 132 -4.45 -5.00 -11.91
C LYS A 132 -4.63 -5.83 -10.64
N GLU A 133 -3.72 -6.74 -10.39
CA GLU A 133 -3.75 -7.57 -9.20
C GLU A 133 -3.74 -6.72 -7.94
N HIS A 134 -2.88 -5.71 -7.92
CA HIS A 134 -2.77 -4.84 -6.75
C HIS A 134 -3.92 -3.85 -6.67
N ASP A 135 -4.43 -3.41 -7.83
CA ASP A 135 -5.61 -2.56 -7.84
C ASP A 135 -6.78 -3.28 -7.19
N GLU A 136 -6.97 -4.55 -7.52
CA GLU A 136 -8.03 -5.35 -6.92
C GLU A 136 -7.79 -5.54 -5.43
N GLY A 137 -6.54 -5.75 -5.04
CA GLY A 137 -6.21 -5.89 -3.63
C GLY A 137 -6.52 -4.64 -2.84
N TRP A 138 -6.13 -3.49 -3.35
CA TRP A 138 -6.42 -2.24 -2.65
C TRP A 138 -7.91 -1.94 -2.62
N SER A 139 -8.64 -2.31 -3.68
CA SER A 139 -10.09 -2.15 -3.68
C SER A 139 -10.76 -3.00 -2.61
N TYR A 140 -10.14 -4.12 -2.26
CA TYR A 140 -10.64 -4.96 -1.19
C TYR A 140 -10.28 -4.40 0.18
N PHE A 141 -9.04 -3.92 0.36
CA PHE A 141 -8.58 -3.53 1.68
C PHE A 141 -8.98 -2.12 2.11
N LEU A 142 -9.12 -1.19 1.17
CA LEU A 142 -9.46 0.19 1.55
C LEU A 142 -10.81 0.32 2.26
N PRO A 143 -11.86 -0.38 1.83
CA PRO A 143 -13.11 -0.34 2.61
C PRO A 143 -12.94 -0.92 4.00
N ARG A 144 -12.04 -1.88 4.17
CA ARG A 144 -11.78 -2.44 5.49
C ARG A 144 -11.07 -1.43 6.38
N LEU A 145 -10.13 -0.66 5.81
CA LEU A 145 -9.49 0.42 6.54
C LEU A 145 -10.53 1.45 6.99
N LYS A 146 -11.40 1.83 6.07
CA LYS A 146 -12.43 2.81 6.37
C LYS A 146 -13.31 2.34 7.53
N LYS A 147 -13.76 1.10 7.47
CA LYS A 147 -14.59 0.54 8.52
C LYS A 147 -13.83 0.46 9.85
N HIS A 148 -12.57 0.12 9.79
CA HIS A 148 -11.74 0.01 10.98
C HIS A 148 -11.58 1.36 11.70
N CYS A 149 -11.45 2.43 10.92
CA CYS A 149 -11.20 3.76 11.49
C CYS A 149 -12.49 4.47 11.90
N GLU A 150 -13.59 4.12 11.33
CA GLU A 150 -14.87 4.74 11.64
C GLU A 150 -15.60 3.98 12.73
#